data_c47094ea56efed77194d6641fa86f53d
#
_entry.id   c47094ea56efed77194d6641fa86f53d
#
_cell.length_a   1.000
_cell.length_b   1.000
_cell.length_c   1.000
_cell.angle_alpha   90.00
_cell.angle_beta   90.00
_cell.angle_gamma   90.00
#
_symmetry.space_group_name_H-M   'P 1'
#
loop_
_entity.id
_entity.type
_entity.pdbx_description
1 polymer ?
#
loop_
_entity_poly.entity_id
_entity_poly.type
_entity_poly.pdbx_seq_one_letter_code
_entity_poly.pdbx_strand_id
1 'polypeptide(L)'
;MNNHFGINDYKKMFKKYGIKLPVYYFFENHLFDILNKIDTHKRLLKSEYSSKPINFNEGVYYMASFNSVIKKTVSIVHALESEEFVKYNLIDIGSGKGKVLFIWSKYLNKHKLQNKIIGIEYDLELSEIASRNLNNKNNIQLLNLDIENTPDYIFEEDAIYYLYNPFGEKIIKFFIDKINSKHFIIYNNPVHLNTFLDNNYEIVKNNYDFHPNLDWVILRKKNLI
;
A
#
# COMPACT_ATOMS: atom_id res chain seq x y z
N MET A 1 13.29 16.01 -18.14
CA MET A 1 12.15 16.90 -17.77
C MET A 1 11.50 16.30 -16.54
N ASN A 2 11.58 16.97 -15.40
CA ASN A 2 10.98 16.48 -14.18
C ASN A 2 9.45 16.45 -14.31
N ASN A 3 8.87 15.29 -14.56
CA ASN A 3 7.42 15.09 -14.61
C ASN A 3 6.83 15.11 -13.18
N HIS A 4 7.03 16.20 -12.49
CA HIS A 4 6.36 16.42 -11.22
C HIS A 4 4.87 16.62 -11.46
N PHE A 5 4.07 16.04 -10.57
CA PHE A 5 2.62 16.30 -10.52
C PHE A 5 2.40 17.83 -10.44
N GLY A 6 1.87 18.42 -11.50
CA GLY A 6 1.79 19.87 -11.66
C GLY A 6 0.38 20.38 -11.92
N ILE A 7 0.27 21.69 -12.20
CA ILE A 7 -1.01 22.38 -12.46
C ILE A 7 -1.82 21.68 -13.57
N ASN A 8 -1.15 21.12 -14.58
CA ASN A 8 -1.84 20.41 -15.67
C ASN A 8 -2.53 19.13 -15.20
N ASP A 9 -1.98 18.45 -14.21
CA ASP A 9 -2.63 17.24 -13.64
C ASP A 9 -3.88 17.64 -12.85
N TYR A 10 -3.82 18.72 -12.08
CA TYR A 10 -4.99 19.30 -11.42
C TYR A 10 -6.08 19.73 -12.42
N LYS A 11 -5.70 20.35 -13.53
CA LYS A 11 -6.65 20.71 -14.60
C LYS A 11 -7.32 19.46 -15.20
N LYS A 12 -6.56 18.37 -15.44
CA LYS A 12 -7.10 17.09 -15.93
C LYS A 12 -8.06 16.46 -14.90
N MET A 13 -7.68 16.46 -13.63
CA MET A 13 -8.54 15.99 -12.55
C MET A 13 -9.84 16.79 -12.46
N PHE A 14 -9.73 18.13 -12.51
CA PHE A 14 -10.89 19.02 -12.47
C PHE A 14 -11.84 18.76 -13.65
N LYS A 15 -11.29 18.64 -14.86
CA LYS A 15 -12.09 18.37 -16.07
C LYS A 15 -12.85 17.05 -15.99
N LYS A 16 -12.27 16.01 -15.39
CA LYS A 16 -12.86 14.65 -15.35
C LYS A 16 -13.75 14.42 -14.13
N TYR A 17 -13.40 14.98 -12.97
CA TYR A 17 -14.00 14.68 -11.67
C TYR A 17 -14.49 15.93 -10.91
N GLY A 18 -14.52 17.11 -11.58
CA GLY A 18 -14.86 18.36 -10.92
C GLY A 18 -13.84 18.79 -9.86
N ILE A 19 -14.23 19.74 -9.00
CA ILE A 19 -13.34 20.30 -7.97
C ILE A 19 -13.00 19.30 -6.86
N LYS A 20 -13.85 18.29 -6.63
CA LYS A 20 -13.74 17.37 -5.51
C LYS A 20 -12.41 16.61 -5.50
N LEU A 21 -12.01 16.02 -6.62
CA LEU A 21 -10.77 15.23 -6.68
C LEU A 21 -9.49 16.09 -6.52
N PRO A 22 -9.32 17.25 -7.21
CA PRO A 22 -8.20 18.13 -6.98
C PRO A 22 -8.02 18.56 -5.53
N VAL A 23 -9.10 18.98 -4.87
CA VAL A 23 -9.08 19.40 -3.46
C VAL A 23 -8.69 18.21 -2.58
N TYR A 24 -9.33 17.05 -2.78
CA TYR A 24 -9.03 15.85 -2.02
C TYR A 24 -7.55 15.44 -2.17
N TYR A 25 -7.05 15.42 -3.43
CA TYR A 25 -5.67 15.07 -3.72
C TYR A 25 -4.67 16.04 -3.07
N PHE A 26 -4.97 17.33 -3.05
CA PHE A 26 -4.12 18.33 -2.39
C PHE A 26 -3.98 18.04 -0.89
N PHE A 27 -5.08 17.83 -0.17
CA PHE A 27 -5.04 17.58 1.27
C PHE A 27 -4.43 16.22 1.62
N GLU A 28 -4.78 15.19 0.85
CA GLU A 28 -4.36 13.81 1.11
C GLU A 28 -2.90 13.51 0.72
N ASN A 29 -2.31 14.32 -0.16
CA ASN A 29 -0.96 14.10 -0.65
C ASN A 29 -0.03 15.30 -0.42
N HIS A 30 -0.28 16.42 -1.08
CA HIS A 30 0.64 17.56 -1.00
C HIS A 30 0.76 18.16 0.39
N LEU A 31 -0.37 18.52 0.99
CA LEU A 31 -0.36 19.09 2.34
C LEU A 31 0.17 18.09 3.37
N PHE A 32 -0.16 16.81 3.20
CA PHE A 32 0.37 15.76 4.06
C PHE A 32 1.90 15.69 4.02
N ASP A 33 2.49 15.70 2.83
CA ASP A 33 3.94 15.65 2.66
C ASP A 33 4.62 16.88 3.25
N ILE A 34 4.07 18.08 2.99
CA ILE A 34 4.59 19.35 3.56
C ILE A 34 4.58 19.32 5.10
N LEU A 35 3.44 18.92 5.70
CA LEU A 35 3.30 18.87 7.16
C LEU A 35 4.19 17.82 7.83
N ASN A 36 4.55 16.76 7.11
CA ASN A 36 5.37 15.67 7.64
C ASN A 36 6.83 15.75 7.16
N LYS A 37 7.17 16.70 6.30
CA LYS A 37 8.51 16.89 5.70
C LYS A 37 9.02 15.62 5.00
N ILE A 38 8.15 14.99 4.20
CA ILE A 38 8.43 13.79 3.39
C ILE A 38 8.10 14.02 1.92
N ASP A 39 8.55 13.14 1.05
CA ASP A 39 8.28 13.18 -0.40
C ASP A 39 7.62 11.88 -0.84
N THR A 40 6.27 11.83 -0.80
CA THR A 40 5.53 10.65 -1.24
C THR A 40 4.57 10.93 -2.40
N HIS A 41 4.23 12.18 -2.70
CA HIS A 41 3.20 12.49 -3.70
C HIS A 41 3.71 12.61 -5.14
N LYS A 42 5.01 12.82 -5.33
CA LYS A 42 5.57 12.95 -6.67
C LYS A 42 5.56 11.60 -7.39
N ARG A 43 5.04 11.60 -8.61
CA ARG A 43 5.01 10.41 -9.46
C ARG A 43 6.41 10.05 -9.95
N LEU A 44 6.61 8.74 -10.16
CA LEU A 44 7.70 8.21 -10.96
C LEU A 44 7.08 7.48 -12.16
N LEU A 45 7.48 7.84 -13.39
CA LEU A 45 7.02 7.14 -14.59
C LEU A 45 7.79 5.83 -14.75
N LYS A 46 7.17 4.83 -15.40
CA LYS A 46 7.85 3.54 -15.69
C LYS A 46 9.20 3.71 -16.40
N SER A 47 9.36 4.74 -17.23
CA SER A 47 10.62 5.07 -17.93
C SER A 47 11.72 5.62 -17.02
N GLU A 48 11.38 6.03 -15.80
CA GLU A 48 12.28 6.65 -14.82
C GLU A 48 12.73 5.64 -13.74
N TYR A 49 12.20 4.42 -13.75
CA TYR A 49 12.60 3.39 -12.81
C TYR A 49 14.05 2.94 -13.06
N SER A 50 14.83 2.87 -11.99
CA SER A 50 16.23 2.45 -12.00
C SER A 50 16.41 0.96 -12.27
N SER A 51 15.43 0.14 -11.93
CA SER A 51 15.43 -1.31 -12.13
C SER A 51 14.22 -1.78 -12.94
N LYS A 52 14.43 -2.84 -13.72
CA LYS A 52 13.38 -3.49 -14.50
C LYS A 52 13.39 -4.98 -14.19
N PRO A 53 12.66 -5.41 -13.13
CA PRO A 53 12.54 -6.82 -12.80
C PRO A 53 11.84 -7.58 -13.93
N ILE A 54 11.87 -8.91 -13.88
CA ILE A 54 11.26 -9.79 -14.90
C ILE A 54 9.80 -9.43 -15.15
N ASN A 55 9.08 -9.06 -14.08
CA ASN A 55 7.65 -8.71 -14.14
C ASN A 55 7.40 -7.19 -14.21
N PHE A 56 8.36 -6.39 -14.65
CA PHE A 56 8.22 -4.92 -14.75
C PHE A 56 6.97 -4.48 -15.52
N ASN A 57 6.59 -5.22 -16.57
CA ASN A 57 5.42 -4.91 -17.38
C ASN A 57 4.10 -5.16 -16.63
N GLU A 58 4.09 -6.08 -15.68
CA GLU A 58 2.95 -6.39 -14.80
C GLU A 58 2.77 -5.36 -13.69
N GLY A 59 3.83 -4.60 -13.33
CA GLY A 59 3.78 -3.56 -12.32
C GLY A 59 3.03 -2.31 -12.80
N VAL A 60 2.42 -1.60 -11.85
CA VAL A 60 1.77 -0.30 -12.06
C VAL A 60 2.75 0.81 -11.70
N TYR A 61 2.67 1.96 -12.40
CA TYR A 61 3.50 3.11 -12.05
C TYR A 61 3.20 3.60 -10.62
N TYR A 62 4.24 4.11 -9.95
CA TYR A 62 4.11 4.59 -8.57
C TYR A 62 3.05 5.69 -8.44
N MET A 63 2.15 5.51 -7.49
CA MET A 63 1.15 6.49 -7.09
C MET A 63 0.89 6.35 -5.58
N ALA A 64 0.89 7.46 -4.85
CA ALA A 64 0.68 7.44 -3.41
C ALA A 64 -0.78 7.15 -3.05
N SER A 65 -1.01 6.23 -2.12
CA SER A 65 -2.32 6.00 -1.50
C SER A 65 -2.80 7.23 -0.74
N PHE A 66 -4.11 7.40 -0.60
CA PHE A 66 -4.69 8.46 0.23
C PHE A 66 -4.55 8.16 1.72
N ASN A 67 -4.23 9.18 2.51
CA ASN A 67 -4.04 9.04 3.97
C ASN A 67 -5.29 8.51 4.68
N SER A 68 -6.46 8.98 4.25
CA SER A 68 -7.75 8.57 4.81
C SER A 68 -8.01 7.09 4.62
N VAL A 69 -7.67 6.54 3.45
CA VAL A 69 -7.80 5.10 3.16
C VAL A 69 -6.88 4.29 4.06
N ILE A 70 -5.58 4.65 4.13
CA ILE A 70 -4.60 3.93 4.93
C ILE A 70 -5.02 3.91 6.42
N LYS A 71 -5.37 5.08 6.97
CA LYS A 71 -5.77 5.21 8.38
C LYS A 71 -7.06 4.45 8.68
N LYS A 72 -8.06 4.58 7.82
CA LYS A 72 -9.36 3.94 7.99
C LYS A 72 -9.24 2.42 7.96
N THR A 73 -8.53 1.88 6.98
CA THR A 73 -8.44 0.43 6.81
C THR A 73 -7.65 -0.25 7.92
N VAL A 74 -6.50 0.30 8.34
CA VAL A 74 -5.75 -0.25 9.48
C VAL A 74 -6.56 -0.17 10.78
N SER A 75 -7.32 0.92 11.00
CA SER A 75 -8.16 1.06 12.20
C SER A 75 -9.32 0.06 12.22
N ILE A 76 -9.87 -0.31 11.06
CA ILE A 76 -10.91 -1.33 10.96
C ILE A 76 -10.34 -2.71 11.34
N VAL A 77 -9.18 -3.08 10.79
CA VAL A 77 -8.56 -4.37 11.13
C VAL A 77 -8.17 -4.41 12.61
N HIS A 78 -7.64 -3.31 13.16
CA HIS A 78 -7.34 -3.22 14.59
C HIS A 78 -8.61 -3.39 15.45
N ALA A 79 -9.73 -2.80 15.05
CA ALA A 79 -11.00 -2.96 15.78
C ALA A 79 -11.58 -4.39 15.67
N LEU A 80 -11.36 -5.08 14.55
CA LEU A 80 -11.80 -6.45 14.33
C LEU A 80 -11.00 -7.46 15.17
N GLU A 81 -9.69 -7.28 15.25
CA GLU A 81 -8.79 -8.20 15.94
C GLU A 81 -8.52 -7.83 17.40
N SER A 82 -8.83 -6.57 17.80
CA SER A 82 -8.67 -6.09 19.17
C SER A 82 -7.28 -6.40 19.75
N GLU A 83 -7.19 -7.20 20.81
CA GLU A 83 -5.93 -7.58 21.47
C GLU A 83 -5.03 -8.45 20.58
N GLU A 84 -5.60 -9.22 19.65
CA GLU A 84 -4.82 -10.06 18.73
C GLU A 84 -4.06 -9.23 17.68
N PHE A 85 -4.48 -7.98 17.45
CA PHE A 85 -3.84 -7.10 16.47
C PHE A 85 -2.31 -7.00 16.66
N VAL A 86 -1.83 -7.03 17.89
CA VAL A 86 -0.38 -6.92 18.20
C VAL A 86 0.45 -8.10 17.67
N LYS A 87 -0.18 -9.22 17.33
CA LYS A 87 0.50 -10.41 16.80
C LYS A 87 0.81 -10.31 15.31
N TYR A 88 0.16 -9.39 14.60
CA TYR A 88 0.32 -9.25 13.16
C TYR A 88 1.51 -8.37 12.79
N ASN A 89 2.30 -8.82 11.82
CA ASN A 89 3.17 -7.94 11.06
C ASN A 89 2.35 -7.07 10.11
N LEU A 90 2.75 -5.83 9.92
CA LEU A 90 2.14 -4.93 8.93
C LEU A 90 3.04 -4.90 7.69
N ILE A 91 2.59 -5.43 6.56
CA ILE A 91 3.41 -5.62 5.37
C ILE A 91 2.81 -4.85 4.18
N ASP A 92 3.56 -3.90 3.64
CA ASP A 92 3.18 -3.12 2.46
C ASP A 92 3.90 -3.67 1.22
N ILE A 93 3.13 -4.24 0.31
CA ILE A 93 3.63 -4.86 -0.92
C ILE A 93 3.60 -3.83 -2.06
N GLY A 94 4.79 -3.49 -2.59
CA GLY A 94 4.97 -2.35 -3.48
C GLY A 94 4.94 -1.05 -2.67
N SER A 95 5.78 -0.97 -1.63
CA SER A 95 5.73 0.12 -0.64
C SER A 95 6.12 1.49 -1.20
N GLY A 96 6.68 1.53 -2.41
CA GLY A 96 7.05 2.75 -3.09
C GLY A 96 7.91 3.67 -2.22
N LYS A 97 7.47 4.90 -2.06
CA LYS A 97 8.17 5.91 -1.22
C LYS A 97 7.83 5.83 0.27
N GLY A 98 7.21 4.73 0.73
CA GLY A 98 7.01 4.42 2.14
C GLY A 98 5.86 5.17 2.84
N LYS A 99 4.88 5.70 2.10
CA LYS A 99 3.77 6.47 2.70
C LYS A 99 2.92 5.65 3.66
N VAL A 100 2.57 4.42 3.27
CA VAL A 100 1.78 3.49 4.10
C VAL A 100 2.54 3.18 5.39
N LEU A 101 3.82 2.83 5.27
CA LEU A 101 4.69 2.52 6.41
C LEU A 101 4.81 3.71 7.38
N PHE A 102 4.94 4.93 6.83
CA PHE A 102 4.99 6.16 7.62
C PHE A 102 3.71 6.37 8.43
N ILE A 103 2.54 6.20 7.79
CA ILE A 103 1.24 6.37 8.44
C ILE A 103 1.00 5.28 9.48
N TRP A 104 1.34 4.03 9.18
CA TRP A 104 1.25 2.91 10.11
C TRP A 104 2.14 3.13 11.35
N SER A 105 3.38 3.56 11.16
CA SER A 105 4.25 3.90 12.28
C SER A 105 3.65 4.98 13.19
N LYS A 106 3.06 6.04 12.61
CA LYS A 106 2.34 7.05 13.41
C LYS A 106 1.10 6.48 14.11
N TYR A 107 0.39 5.57 13.44
CA TYR A 107 -0.78 4.91 14.02
C TYR A 107 -0.39 4.03 15.21
N LEU A 108 0.62 3.18 15.05
CA LEU A 108 1.11 2.31 16.12
C LEU A 108 1.59 3.12 17.33
N ASN A 109 2.39 4.17 17.10
CA ASN A 109 2.87 5.05 18.17
C ASN A 109 1.72 5.71 18.94
N LYS A 110 0.69 6.20 18.23
CA LYS A 110 -0.50 6.79 18.85
C LYS A 110 -1.23 5.80 19.76
N HIS A 111 -1.31 4.54 19.37
CA HIS A 111 -2.01 3.47 20.09
C HIS A 111 -1.09 2.66 21.03
N LYS A 112 0.21 3.04 21.14
CA LYS A 112 1.24 2.35 21.95
C LYS A 112 1.40 0.87 21.57
N LEU A 113 1.31 0.57 20.26
CA LEU A 113 1.47 -0.76 19.68
C LEU A 113 2.89 -0.93 19.15
N GLN A 114 3.40 -2.17 19.15
CA GLN A 114 4.78 -2.49 18.77
C GLN A 114 4.88 -3.51 17.61
N ASN A 115 3.87 -3.55 16.76
CA ASN A 115 3.89 -4.39 15.58
C ASN A 115 5.12 -4.06 14.71
N LYS A 116 5.70 -5.09 14.10
CA LYS A 116 6.73 -4.92 13.07
C LYS A 116 6.07 -4.40 11.79
N ILE A 117 6.72 -3.45 11.13
CA ILE A 117 6.30 -2.92 9.84
C ILE A 117 7.34 -3.31 8.81
N ILE A 118 6.91 -3.88 7.68
CA ILE A 118 7.78 -4.32 6.58
C ILE A 118 7.28 -3.67 5.29
N GLY A 119 8.19 -3.05 4.55
CA GLY A 119 7.94 -2.56 3.19
C GLY A 119 8.74 -3.38 2.19
N ILE A 120 8.09 -3.85 1.14
CA ILE A 120 8.72 -4.57 0.03
C ILE A 120 8.60 -3.70 -1.21
N GLU A 121 9.73 -3.32 -1.80
CA GLU A 121 9.78 -2.47 -3.00
C GLU A 121 10.93 -2.91 -3.90
N TYR A 122 10.64 -3.20 -5.16
CA TYR A 122 11.67 -3.67 -6.10
C TYR A 122 12.54 -2.55 -6.66
N ASP A 123 11.99 -1.34 -6.80
CA ASP A 123 12.74 -0.21 -7.36
C ASP A 123 13.63 0.43 -6.31
N LEU A 124 14.92 0.48 -6.63
CA LEU A 124 15.94 0.98 -5.72
C LEU A 124 15.74 2.47 -5.39
N GLU A 125 15.39 3.29 -6.38
CA GLU A 125 15.20 4.73 -6.17
C GLU A 125 14.01 5.02 -5.25
N LEU A 126 12.89 4.31 -5.46
CA LEU A 126 11.73 4.41 -4.57
C LEU A 126 12.07 3.95 -3.14
N SER A 127 12.80 2.84 -3.01
CA SER A 127 13.25 2.30 -1.73
C SER A 127 14.18 3.27 -0.99
N GLU A 128 15.10 3.93 -1.69
CA GLU A 128 15.98 4.97 -1.11
C GLU A 128 15.18 6.20 -0.66
N ILE A 129 14.17 6.64 -1.43
CA ILE A 129 13.28 7.72 -1.02
C ILE A 129 12.48 7.29 0.22
N ALA A 130 11.95 6.06 0.26
CA ALA A 130 11.28 5.51 1.43
C ALA A 130 12.19 5.52 2.66
N SER A 131 13.44 5.10 2.53
CA SER A 131 14.42 5.12 3.62
C SER A 131 14.62 6.54 4.18
N ARG A 132 14.74 7.55 3.31
CA ARG A 132 14.82 8.96 3.75
C ARG A 132 13.56 9.44 4.45
N ASN A 133 12.37 9.10 3.92
CA ASN A 133 11.08 9.46 4.50
C ASN A 133 10.85 8.81 5.88
N LEU A 134 11.43 7.63 6.09
CA LEU A 134 11.25 6.80 7.30
C LEU A 134 12.41 6.93 8.29
N ASN A 135 13.34 7.85 8.04
CA ASN A 135 14.49 8.05 8.89
C ASN A 135 14.13 8.08 10.39
N ASN A 136 14.90 7.36 11.23
CA ASN A 136 14.71 7.21 12.68
C ASN A 136 13.45 6.44 13.14
N LYS A 137 12.88 5.56 12.30
CA LYS A 137 11.76 4.67 12.69
C LYS A 137 12.26 3.24 12.90
N ASN A 138 12.59 2.87 14.13
CA ASN A 138 13.26 1.61 14.45
C ASN A 138 12.41 0.34 14.26
N ASN A 139 11.08 0.48 14.14
CA ASN A 139 10.16 -0.66 13.96
C ASN A 139 9.84 -0.94 12.49
N ILE A 140 10.55 -0.32 11.54
CA ILE A 140 10.32 -0.48 10.10
C ILE A 140 11.52 -1.17 9.45
N GLN A 141 11.23 -2.23 8.70
CA GLN A 141 12.18 -2.90 7.82
C GLN A 141 11.82 -2.63 6.37
N LEU A 142 12.77 -2.13 5.58
CA LEU A 142 12.63 -2.00 4.13
C LEU A 142 13.40 -3.14 3.45
N LEU A 143 12.74 -3.80 2.52
CA LEU A 143 13.31 -4.84 1.67
C LEU A 143 13.28 -4.35 0.21
N ASN A 144 14.46 -4.07 -0.35
CA ASN A 144 14.55 -3.75 -1.77
C ASN A 144 14.64 -5.06 -2.57
N LEU A 145 13.49 -5.68 -2.79
CA LEU A 145 13.34 -6.98 -3.44
C LEU A 145 12.09 -7.00 -4.31
N ASP A 146 12.14 -7.80 -5.37
CA ASP A 146 10.93 -8.25 -6.07
C ASP A 146 10.16 -9.22 -5.16
N ILE A 147 8.83 -9.19 -5.24
CA ILE A 147 7.98 -10.08 -4.44
C ILE A 147 8.28 -11.55 -4.70
N GLU A 148 8.63 -11.93 -5.93
CA GLU A 148 9.01 -13.31 -6.28
C GLU A 148 10.32 -13.76 -5.62
N ASN A 149 11.20 -12.81 -5.28
CA ASN A 149 12.47 -13.08 -4.60
C ASN A 149 12.41 -12.81 -3.08
N THR A 150 11.24 -12.46 -2.57
CA THR A 150 11.05 -12.22 -1.15
C THR A 150 11.13 -13.55 -0.38
N PRO A 151 11.94 -13.64 0.69
CA PRO A 151 12.08 -14.86 1.48
C PRO A 151 10.75 -15.37 2.05
N ASP A 152 10.55 -16.68 2.04
CA ASP A 152 9.29 -17.31 2.46
C ASP A 152 8.92 -17.00 3.91
N TYR A 153 9.90 -16.87 4.81
CA TYR A 153 9.65 -16.56 6.22
C TYR A 153 8.86 -15.26 6.44
N ILE A 154 8.87 -14.33 5.47
CA ILE A 154 8.08 -13.08 5.53
C ILE A 154 6.57 -13.38 5.43
N PHE A 155 6.20 -14.48 4.78
CA PHE A 155 4.81 -14.88 4.53
C PHE A 155 4.31 -15.99 5.47
N GLU A 156 5.17 -16.47 6.39
CA GLU A 156 4.84 -17.53 7.33
C GLU A 156 4.28 -17.01 8.66
N GLU A 157 4.52 -15.75 8.99
CA GLU A 157 4.01 -15.10 10.20
C GLU A 157 2.65 -14.41 9.95
N ASP A 158 1.83 -14.34 10.99
CA ASP A 158 0.53 -13.64 10.91
C ASP A 158 0.74 -12.19 10.46
N ALA A 159 -0.03 -11.75 9.46
CA ALA A 159 0.22 -10.46 8.83
C ALA A 159 -1.05 -9.73 8.37
N ILE A 160 -0.93 -8.41 8.30
CA ILE A 160 -1.86 -7.53 7.60
C ILE A 160 -1.12 -6.97 6.39
N TYR A 161 -1.51 -7.44 5.20
CA TYR A 161 -0.93 -6.99 3.94
C TYR A 161 -1.69 -5.79 3.41
N TYR A 162 -0.95 -4.81 2.89
CA TYR A 162 -1.50 -3.70 2.13
C TYR A 162 -1.07 -3.80 0.67
N LEU A 163 -2.03 -3.66 -0.23
CA LEU A 163 -1.85 -3.68 -1.68
C LEU A 163 -2.53 -2.43 -2.25
N TYR A 164 -1.80 -1.59 -2.97
CA TYR A 164 -2.39 -0.53 -3.77
C TYR A 164 -2.28 -0.84 -5.25
N ASN A 165 -3.02 -1.87 -5.70
CA ASN A 165 -3.02 -2.36 -7.07
C ASN A 165 -1.59 -2.44 -7.68
N PRO A 166 -0.64 -3.11 -6.99
CA PRO A 166 0.77 -3.02 -7.37
C PRO A 166 1.12 -3.88 -8.58
N PHE A 167 0.29 -4.89 -8.90
CA PHE A 167 0.61 -5.95 -9.86
C PHE A 167 -0.56 -6.36 -10.73
N GLY A 168 -0.24 -7.04 -11.87
CA GLY A 168 -1.19 -7.82 -12.63
C GLY A 168 -1.62 -9.11 -11.94
N GLU A 169 -2.61 -9.78 -12.53
CA GLU A 169 -3.27 -10.97 -11.94
C GLU A 169 -2.30 -12.12 -11.67
N LYS A 170 -1.30 -12.35 -12.54
CA LYS A 170 -0.30 -13.40 -12.40
C LYS A 170 0.46 -13.28 -11.07
N ILE A 171 0.92 -12.07 -10.75
CA ILE A 171 1.69 -11.83 -9.53
C ILE A 171 0.79 -11.87 -8.29
N ILE A 172 -0.48 -11.48 -8.40
CA ILE A 172 -1.44 -11.64 -7.31
C ILE A 172 -1.67 -13.12 -6.99
N LYS A 173 -1.80 -13.99 -8.00
CA LYS A 173 -1.90 -15.45 -7.77
C LYS A 173 -0.67 -15.98 -7.07
N PHE A 174 0.53 -15.63 -7.55
CA PHE A 174 1.79 -15.99 -6.90
C PHE A 174 1.82 -15.54 -5.43
N PHE A 175 1.41 -14.29 -5.14
CA PHE A 175 1.34 -13.76 -3.78
C PHE A 175 0.37 -14.56 -2.91
N ILE A 176 -0.82 -14.89 -3.40
CA ILE A 176 -1.82 -15.70 -2.68
C ILE A 176 -1.25 -17.08 -2.32
N ASP A 177 -0.52 -17.71 -3.24
CA ASP A 177 0.08 -19.04 -3.04
C ASP A 177 1.22 -19.03 -2.01
N LYS A 178 1.88 -17.87 -1.83
CA LYS A 178 2.96 -17.68 -0.85
C LYS A 178 2.47 -17.54 0.59
N ILE A 179 1.26 -17.03 0.81
CA ILE A 179 0.76 -16.75 2.16
C ILE A 179 0.21 -18.01 2.82
N ASN A 180 0.84 -18.47 3.90
CA ASN A 180 0.46 -19.67 4.63
C ASN A 180 -0.05 -19.42 6.07
N SER A 181 -0.01 -18.16 6.54
CA SER A 181 -0.36 -17.77 7.91
C SER A 181 -1.77 -17.16 7.99
N LYS A 182 -2.23 -16.87 9.22
CA LYS A 182 -3.43 -16.05 9.44
C LYS A 182 -3.17 -14.63 8.95
N HIS A 183 -4.07 -14.10 8.12
CA HIS A 183 -3.84 -12.79 7.54
C HIS A 183 -5.12 -12.06 7.14
N PHE A 184 -4.95 -10.72 7.05
CA PHE A 184 -5.86 -9.81 6.36
C PHE A 184 -5.18 -9.19 5.15
N ILE A 185 -5.93 -8.91 4.11
CA ILE A 185 -5.46 -8.16 2.95
C ILE A 185 -6.28 -6.88 2.85
N ILE A 186 -5.62 -5.74 2.98
CA ILE A 186 -6.18 -4.43 2.66
C ILE A 186 -5.84 -4.16 1.21
N TYR A 187 -6.84 -4.24 0.32
CA TYR A 187 -6.63 -4.03 -1.11
C TYR A 187 -7.26 -2.70 -1.53
N ASN A 188 -6.44 -1.68 -1.74
CA ASN A 188 -6.85 -0.38 -2.26
C ASN A 188 -6.85 -0.37 -3.78
N ASN A 189 -7.86 0.21 -4.41
CA ASN A 189 -8.13 0.13 -5.86
C ASN A 189 -8.12 -1.32 -6.36
N PRO A 190 -9.09 -2.16 -5.94
CA PRO A 190 -9.02 -3.61 -6.06
C PRO A 190 -9.40 -4.12 -7.47
N VAL A 191 -8.54 -3.85 -8.47
CA VAL A 191 -8.76 -4.19 -9.90
C VAL A 191 -8.90 -5.70 -10.11
N HIS A 192 -8.13 -6.50 -9.36
CA HIS A 192 -8.12 -7.96 -9.44
C HIS A 192 -8.83 -8.63 -8.26
N LEU A 193 -9.93 -8.04 -7.76
CA LEU A 193 -10.66 -8.58 -6.61
C LEU A 193 -11.12 -10.03 -6.83
N ASN A 194 -11.59 -10.35 -8.03
CA ASN A 194 -12.08 -11.68 -8.35
C ASN A 194 -11.03 -12.77 -8.15
N THR A 195 -9.75 -12.46 -8.43
CA THR A 195 -8.64 -13.40 -8.19
C THR A 195 -8.57 -13.84 -6.73
N PHE A 196 -8.83 -12.96 -5.77
CA PHE A 196 -8.91 -13.33 -4.35
C PHE A 196 -10.17 -14.13 -4.04
N LEU A 197 -11.33 -13.72 -4.55
CA LEU A 197 -12.61 -14.39 -4.29
C LEU A 197 -12.61 -15.84 -4.82
N ASP A 198 -12.00 -16.06 -5.99
CA ASP A 198 -11.83 -17.39 -6.62
C ASP A 198 -10.82 -18.27 -5.85
N ASN A 199 -9.97 -17.68 -5.01
CA ASN A 199 -9.00 -18.37 -4.16
C ASN A 199 -9.41 -18.40 -2.67
N ASN A 200 -10.70 -18.56 -2.40
CA ASN A 200 -11.27 -18.74 -1.06
C ASN A 200 -11.10 -17.57 -0.10
N TYR A 201 -11.07 -16.33 -0.62
CA TYR A 201 -11.17 -15.15 0.23
C TYR A 201 -12.62 -14.67 0.33
N GLU A 202 -12.93 -13.97 1.41
CA GLU A 202 -14.18 -13.26 1.63
C GLU A 202 -13.93 -11.79 1.91
N ILE A 203 -14.89 -10.95 1.54
CA ILE A 203 -14.86 -9.52 1.86
C ILE A 203 -15.38 -9.34 3.29
N VAL A 204 -14.51 -8.90 4.20
CA VAL A 204 -14.88 -8.57 5.58
C VAL A 204 -15.48 -7.17 5.65
N LYS A 205 -14.91 -6.23 4.90
CA LYS A 205 -15.38 -4.85 4.81
C LYS A 205 -14.95 -4.23 3.48
N ASN A 206 -15.73 -3.29 2.98
CA ASN A 206 -15.40 -2.56 1.75
C ASN A 206 -15.89 -1.11 1.80
N ASN A 207 -15.42 -0.33 0.84
CA ASN A 207 -15.92 1.00 0.51
C ASN A 207 -15.69 1.25 -0.98
N TYR A 208 -16.72 1.73 -1.65
CA TYR A 208 -16.62 2.25 -3.02
C TYR A 208 -17.04 3.71 -3.02
N ASP A 209 -16.28 4.56 -3.68
CA ASP A 209 -16.44 6.01 -3.63
C ASP A 209 -16.40 6.60 -5.05
N PHE A 210 -16.42 7.93 -5.16
CA PHE A 210 -16.44 8.66 -6.43
C PHE A 210 -15.17 8.47 -7.28
N HIS A 211 -14.10 7.90 -6.74
CA HIS A 211 -12.84 7.70 -7.44
C HIS A 211 -12.19 6.36 -7.04
N PRO A 212 -11.69 5.54 -8.00
CA PRO A 212 -11.13 4.21 -7.72
C PRO A 212 -10.01 4.18 -6.67
N ASN A 213 -9.22 5.25 -6.55
CA ASN A 213 -8.17 5.33 -5.54
C ASN A 213 -8.71 5.47 -4.10
N LEU A 214 -10.02 5.69 -3.94
CA LEU A 214 -10.74 5.69 -2.66
C LEU A 214 -11.44 4.36 -2.40
N ASP A 215 -11.52 3.50 -3.42
CA ASP A 215 -12.09 2.17 -3.29
C ASP A 215 -11.12 1.26 -2.56
N TRP A 216 -11.64 0.51 -1.62
CA TRP A 216 -10.85 -0.50 -0.92
C TRP A 216 -11.73 -1.65 -0.42
N VAL A 217 -11.11 -2.79 -0.29
CA VAL A 217 -11.69 -3.96 0.35
C VAL A 217 -10.72 -4.49 1.42
N ILE A 218 -11.27 -5.05 2.48
CA ILE A 218 -10.54 -5.84 3.46
C ILE A 218 -10.97 -7.28 3.27
N LEU A 219 -10.02 -8.14 3.00
CA LEU A 219 -10.21 -9.54 2.70
C LEU A 219 -9.62 -10.41 3.82
N ARG A 220 -10.22 -11.58 4.00
CA ARG A 220 -9.73 -12.64 4.88
C ARG A 220 -9.91 -13.98 4.17
N LYS A 221 -9.02 -14.92 4.38
CA LYS A 221 -9.19 -16.29 3.87
C LYS A 221 -10.36 -16.95 4.61
N LYS A 222 -11.26 -17.58 3.87
CA LYS A 222 -12.36 -18.37 4.46
C LYS A 222 -11.77 -19.52 5.24
N ASN A 223 -12.19 -19.72 6.47
CA ASN A 223 -11.85 -20.94 7.19
C ASN A 223 -12.48 -22.11 6.44
N LEU A 224 -11.68 -23.10 6.07
CA LEU A 224 -12.21 -24.39 5.64
C LEU A 224 -12.89 -25.01 6.88
N ILE A 225 -14.22 -25.13 6.83
CA ILE A 225 -15.03 -25.82 7.84
C ILE A 225 -14.71 -27.31 7.76
#